data_8f60f0b0ea6c5621553f719cf47b2cff
#
_entry.id   8f60f0b0ea6c5621553f719cf47b2cff
#
_cell.length_a   1.000
_cell.length_b   1.000
_cell.length_c   1.000
_cell.angle_alpha   90.00
_cell.angle_beta   90.00
_cell.angle_gamma   90.00
#
_symmetry.space_group_name_H-M   'P 1'
#
loop_
_entity.id
_entity.type
_entity.pdbx_description
1 polymer ?
#
loop_
_entity_poly.entity_id
_entity_poly.type
_entity_poly.pdbx_seq_one_letter_code
_entity_poly.pdbx_strand_id
1 'polypeptide(L)'
;MKNLENQILGAEEKVINLEYNAFVEIREEISKNVTRLQTTSEVISSLDVLTSFAQVAEDFNYCMPVVDSSGTIDIKNGRHPVIEKILGEGVFVENDTFLDKGDNWLSIITGPNMAGKSTYMRQVALITLMAQCGSFVPAESANIVVVDNIFTRVGASD
;
A
#
# COMPACT_ATOMS: atom_id res chain seq x y z
N MET A 1 29.94 -48.71 34.27
CA MET A 1 29.83 -47.28 33.93
C MET A 1 30.10 -47.00 32.45
N LYS A 2 31.24 -47.36 31.86
CA LYS A 2 31.53 -47.13 30.42
C LYS A 2 30.48 -47.67 29.43
N ASN A 3 29.80 -48.78 29.72
CA ASN A 3 28.77 -49.36 28.83
C ASN A 3 27.48 -48.51 28.80
N LEU A 4 27.08 -47.91 29.93
CA LEU A 4 25.92 -47.03 29.99
C LEU A 4 26.21 -45.68 29.31
N GLU A 5 27.40 -45.15 29.49
CA GLU A 5 27.85 -43.91 28.85
C GLU A 5 27.87 -44.05 27.32
N ASN A 6 28.38 -45.13 26.79
CA ASN A 6 28.35 -45.43 25.36
C ASN A 6 26.93 -45.66 24.82
N GLN A 7 26.02 -46.18 25.63
CA GLN A 7 24.59 -46.33 25.21
C GLN A 7 23.88 -44.98 25.19
N ILE A 8 24.16 -44.08 26.12
CA ILE A 8 23.57 -42.74 26.16
C ILE A 8 24.09 -41.92 25.00
N LEU A 9 25.40 -41.84 24.76
CA LEU A 9 25.98 -41.13 23.62
C LEU A 9 25.47 -41.68 22.27
N GLY A 10 25.36 -43.00 22.13
CA GLY A 10 24.80 -43.60 20.91
C GLY A 10 23.29 -43.39 20.72
N ALA A 11 22.55 -43.16 21.82
CA ALA A 11 21.15 -42.79 21.75
C ALA A 11 20.96 -41.33 21.34
N GLU A 12 21.74 -40.40 21.84
CA GLU A 12 21.75 -39.00 21.43
C GLU A 12 22.07 -38.83 19.94
N GLU A 13 23.09 -39.53 19.45
CA GLU A 13 23.46 -39.50 18.04
C GLU A 13 22.37 -40.07 17.15
N LYS A 14 21.65 -41.11 17.59
CA LYS A 14 20.48 -41.65 16.89
C LYS A 14 19.34 -40.67 16.85
N VAL A 15 19.05 -39.94 17.91
CA VAL A 15 17.99 -38.93 17.96
C VAL A 15 18.28 -37.83 16.95
N ILE A 16 19.50 -37.28 16.96
CA ILE A 16 19.91 -36.22 16.00
C ILE A 16 19.76 -36.68 14.55
N ASN A 17 20.20 -37.91 14.26
CA ASN A 17 20.07 -38.46 12.91
C ASN A 17 18.61 -38.67 12.49
N LEU A 18 17.74 -39.12 13.40
CA LEU A 18 16.29 -39.28 13.12
C LEU A 18 15.61 -37.94 12.89
N GLU A 19 15.92 -36.94 13.70
CA GLU A 19 15.41 -35.57 13.55
C GLU A 19 15.85 -34.97 12.22
N TYR A 20 17.12 -35.10 11.87
CA TYR A 20 17.64 -34.64 10.59
C TYR A 20 16.95 -35.30 9.38
N ASN A 21 16.78 -36.62 9.43
CA ASN A 21 16.11 -37.34 8.36
C ASN A 21 14.64 -36.94 8.23
N ALA A 22 13.92 -36.81 9.34
CA ALA A 22 12.54 -36.32 9.33
C ALA A 22 12.43 -34.91 8.77
N PHE A 23 13.36 -34.01 9.15
CA PHE A 23 13.44 -32.67 8.57
C PHE A 23 13.67 -32.70 7.04
N VAL A 24 14.58 -33.54 6.57
CA VAL A 24 14.86 -33.69 5.14
C VAL A 24 13.65 -34.20 4.39
N GLU A 25 12.95 -35.20 4.89
CA GLU A 25 11.72 -35.75 4.28
C GLU A 25 10.63 -34.66 4.14
N ILE A 26 10.38 -33.91 5.20
CA ILE A 26 9.40 -32.80 5.18
C ILE A 26 9.82 -31.72 4.17
N ARG A 27 11.09 -31.33 4.18
CA ARG A 27 11.63 -30.34 3.24
C ARG A 27 11.47 -30.78 1.79
N GLU A 28 11.75 -32.06 1.49
CA GLU A 28 11.59 -32.61 0.13
C GLU A 28 10.13 -32.66 -0.29
N GLU A 29 9.21 -32.98 0.60
CA GLU A 29 7.78 -32.98 0.29
C GLU A 29 7.27 -31.56 0.02
N ILE A 30 7.69 -30.58 0.80
CA ILE A 30 7.38 -29.16 0.55
C ILE A 30 7.98 -28.72 -0.79
N SER A 31 9.22 -29.11 -1.09
CA SER A 31 9.91 -28.76 -2.33
C SER A 31 9.18 -29.23 -3.57
N LYS A 32 8.56 -30.40 -3.54
CA LYS A 32 7.73 -30.92 -4.64
C LYS A 32 6.50 -30.06 -4.92
N ASN A 33 6.01 -29.36 -3.91
CA ASN A 33 4.80 -28.56 -3.97
C ASN A 33 5.06 -27.04 -4.00
N VAL A 34 6.32 -26.61 -4.07
CA VAL A 34 6.71 -25.20 -3.92
C VAL A 34 6.00 -24.27 -4.92
N THR A 35 5.92 -24.66 -6.19
CA THR A 35 5.24 -23.88 -7.23
C THR A 35 3.76 -23.68 -6.92
N ARG A 36 3.07 -24.74 -6.46
CA ARG A 36 1.67 -24.66 -6.06
C ARG A 36 1.47 -23.74 -4.86
N LEU A 37 2.37 -23.80 -3.87
CA LEU A 37 2.35 -22.95 -2.69
C LEU A 37 2.56 -21.48 -3.06
N GLN A 38 3.54 -21.20 -3.93
CA GLN A 38 3.81 -19.84 -4.43
C GLN A 38 2.62 -19.26 -5.18
N THR A 39 2.06 -19.98 -6.15
CA THR A 39 0.88 -19.53 -6.89
C THR A 39 -0.32 -19.28 -5.96
N THR A 40 -0.55 -20.15 -4.98
CA THR A 40 -1.62 -19.96 -4.00
C THR A 40 -1.38 -18.72 -3.15
N SER A 41 -0.14 -18.49 -2.73
CA SER A 41 0.24 -17.29 -1.94
C SER A 41 0.03 -16.01 -2.75
N GLU A 42 0.40 -15.97 -4.04
CA GLU A 42 0.17 -14.81 -4.91
C GLU A 42 -1.31 -14.49 -5.08
N VAL A 43 -2.15 -15.51 -5.28
CA VAL A 43 -3.61 -15.31 -5.38
C VAL A 43 -4.19 -14.78 -4.07
N ILE A 44 -3.80 -15.37 -2.94
CA ILE A 44 -4.28 -14.93 -1.62
C ILE A 44 -3.83 -13.49 -1.34
N SER A 45 -2.58 -13.14 -1.62
CA SER A 45 -2.05 -11.78 -1.45
C SER A 45 -2.82 -10.76 -2.29
N SER A 46 -3.13 -11.11 -3.54
CA SER A 46 -3.91 -10.25 -4.43
C SER A 46 -5.33 -10.03 -3.91
N LEU A 47 -5.98 -11.09 -3.45
CA LEU A 47 -7.32 -11.00 -2.85
C LEU A 47 -7.31 -10.17 -1.58
N ASP A 48 -6.32 -10.32 -0.73
CA ASP A 48 -6.17 -9.56 0.52
C ASP A 48 -6.06 -8.05 0.24
N VAL A 49 -5.20 -7.67 -0.71
CA VAL A 49 -5.05 -6.26 -1.13
C VAL A 49 -6.35 -5.70 -1.69
N LEU A 50 -7.00 -6.41 -2.62
CA LEU A 50 -8.25 -5.95 -3.22
C LEU A 50 -9.38 -5.83 -2.20
N THR A 51 -9.46 -6.78 -1.27
CA THR A 51 -10.45 -6.73 -0.18
C THR A 51 -10.20 -5.55 0.75
N SER A 52 -8.93 -5.29 1.09
CA SER A 52 -8.55 -4.13 1.90
C SER A 52 -8.89 -2.81 1.22
N PHE A 53 -8.63 -2.68 -0.08
CA PHE A 53 -9.02 -1.49 -0.84
C PHE A 53 -10.53 -1.31 -0.91
N ALA A 54 -11.29 -2.37 -1.13
CA ALA A 54 -12.74 -2.33 -1.17
C ALA A 54 -13.33 -1.90 0.19
N GLN A 55 -12.83 -2.47 1.28
CA GLN A 55 -13.28 -2.13 2.64
C GLN A 55 -13.01 -0.64 2.95
N VAL A 56 -11.81 -0.16 2.66
CA VAL A 56 -11.47 1.27 2.88
C VAL A 56 -12.33 2.18 2.00
N ALA A 57 -12.59 1.78 0.75
CA ALA A 57 -13.43 2.57 -0.14
C ALA A 57 -14.88 2.69 0.38
N GLU A 58 -15.43 1.61 0.92
CA GLU A 58 -16.76 1.58 1.53
C GLU A 58 -16.80 2.40 2.82
N ASP A 59 -15.85 2.16 3.74
CA ASP A 59 -15.81 2.80 5.06
C ASP A 59 -15.63 4.32 4.99
N PHE A 60 -14.90 4.83 3.97
CA PHE A 60 -14.56 6.26 3.84
C PHE A 60 -15.19 6.92 2.62
N ASN A 61 -16.14 6.27 1.97
CA ASN A 61 -16.85 6.81 0.81
C ASN A 61 -15.88 7.33 -0.28
N TYR A 62 -14.94 6.49 -0.71
CA TYR A 62 -13.98 6.80 -1.77
C TYR A 62 -14.59 6.51 -3.14
N CYS A 63 -14.25 7.30 -4.15
CA CYS A 63 -14.67 7.08 -5.52
C CYS A 63 -13.65 6.28 -6.33
N MET A 64 -14.12 5.61 -7.38
CA MET A 64 -13.26 4.94 -8.36
C MET A 64 -12.65 5.99 -9.29
N PRO A 65 -11.32 6.18 -9.29
CA PRO A 65 -10.67 7.12 -10.20
C PRO A 65 -10.63 6.58 -11.63
N VAL A 66 -10.69 7.47 -12.60
CA VAL A 66 -10.28 7.19 -13.98
C VAL A 66 -8.78 7.44 -14.08
N VAL A 67 -8.00 6.43 -14.50
CA VAL A 67 -6.57 6.56 -14.71
C VAL A 67 -6.27 6.38 -16.19
N ASP A 68 -5.69 7.41 -16.81
CA ASP A 68 -5.48 7.43 -18.26
C ASP A 68 -4.19 8.16 -18.67
N SER A 69 -4.02 8.39 -19.97
CA SER A 69 -2.89 9.14 -20.54
C SER A 69 -3.30 10.52 -21.10
N SER A 70 -4.44 11.07 -20.68
CA SER A 70 -4.97 12.35 -21.17
C SER A 70 -4.05 13.53 -20.91
N GLY A 71 -3.19 13.43 -19.89
CA GLY A 71 -2.31 14.51 -19.46
C GLY A 71 -2.97 15.46 -18.47
N THR A 72 -4.08 15.04 -17.85
CA THR A 72 -4.88 15.88 -16.96
C THR A 72 -4.97 15.25 -15.59
N ILE A 73 -4.90 16.07 -14.55
CA ILE A 73 -5.29 15.73 -13.17
C ILE A 73 -6.51 16.61 -12.85
N ASP A 74 -7.67 16.00 -12.75
CA ASP A 74 -8.93 16.66 -12.37
C ASP A 74 -9.56 15.93 -11.20
N ILE A 75 -9.50 16.56 -10.02
CA ILE A 75 -10.02 16.03 -8.76
C ILE A 75 -11.11 16.96 -8.28
N LYS A 76 -12.31 16.43 -8.03
CA LYS A 76 -13.43 17.17 -7.46
C LYS A 76 -13.65 16.75 -6.01
N ASN A 77 -13.81 17.75 -5.16
CA ASN A 77 -14.06 17.57 -3.73
C ASN A 77 -13.05 16.59 -3.09
N GLY A 78 -11.76 16.77 -3.45
CA GLY A 78 -10.67 15.94 -2.92
C GLY A 78 -10.48 16.14 -1.41
N ARG A 79 -10.19 15.06 -0.70
CA ARG A 79 -9.95 15.05 0.75
C ARG A 79 -8.58 14.46 1.06
N HIS A 80 -8.01 14.83 2.19
CA HIS A 80 -6.71 14.29 2.60
C HIS A 80 -6.92 13.00 3.41
N PRO A 81 -6.54 11.80 2.91
CA PRO A 81 -6.95 10.52 3.50
C PRO A 81 -6.54 10.34 4.96
N VAL A 82 -5.39 10.89 5.35
CA VAL A 82 -4.90 10.77 6.73
C VAL A 82 -5.57 11.78 7.65
N ILE A 83 -5.70 13.03 7.20
CA ILE A 83 -6.27 14.11 8.05
C ILE A 83 -7.77 13.91 8.22
N GLU A 84 -8.48 13.54 7.17
CA GLU A 84 -9.90 13.19 7.24
C GLU A 84 -10.17 12.13 8.32
N LYS A 85 -9.36 11.09 8.35
CA LYS A 85 -9.48 10.02 9.34
C LYS A 85 -9.22 10.50 10.78
N ILE A 86 -8.30 11.46 10.97
CA ILE A 86 -7.98 12.01 12.29
C ILE A 86 -9.08 12.95 12.79
N LEU A 87 -9.62 13.78 11.89
CA LEU A 87 -10.64 14.77 12.23
C LEU A 87 -12.04 14.18 12.39
N GLY A 88 -12.31 13.04 11.75
CA GLY A 88 -13.65 12.44 11.66
C GLY A 88 -14.44 12.93 10.44
N GLU A 89 -15.55 12.26 10.15
CA GLU A 89 -16.37 12.53 8.98
C GLU A 89 -16.93 13.96 8.96
N GLY A 90 -16.91 14.58 7.77
CA GLY A 90 -17.54 15.88 7.50
C GLY A 90 -16.81 17.10 8.09
N VAL A 91 -15.66 16.93 8.73
CA VAL A 91 -14.87 18.05 9.30
C VAL A 91 -13.83 18.58 8.33
N PHE A 92 -13.32 17.73 7.44
CA PHE A 92 -12.33 18.13 6.44
C PHE A 92 -12.99 18.97 5.33
N VAL A 93 -12.39 20.12 5.02
CA VAL A 93 -12.85 20.96 3.90
C VAL A 93 -12.30 20.42 2.60
N GLU A 94 -13.18 20.00 1.72
CA GLU A 94 -12.86 19.43 0.41
C GLU A 94 -12.26 20.47 -0.53
N ASN A 95 -11.41 20.03 -1.47
CA ASN A 95 -10.72 20.92 -2.40
C ASN A 95 -10.72 20.35 -3.82
N ASP A 96 -10.98 21.20 -4.80
CA ASP A 96 -10.82 20.90 -6.21
C ASP A 96 -9.36 21.06 -6.64
N THR A 97 -8.94 20.26 -7.60
CA THR A 97 -7.63 20.35 -8.24
C THR A 97 -7.79 20.15 -9.74
N PHE A 98 -7.23 21.07 -10.52
CA PHE A 98 -7.17 20.91 -11.97
C PHE A 98 -5.77 21.29 -12.48
N LEU A 99 -5.09 20.31 -13.11
CA LEU A 99 -3.80 20.50 -13.79
C LEU A 99 -3.86 19.84 -15.16
N ASP A 100 -3.29 20.47 -16.17
CA ASP A 100 -3.21 19.92 -17.52
C ASP A 100 -1.83 20.20 -18.15
N LYS A 101 -1.57 19.69 -19.35
CA LYS A 101 -0.35 19.97 -20.12
C LYS A 101 -0.39 21.29 -20.90
N GLY A 102 -1.50 22.03 -20.82
CA GLY A 102 -1.69 23.30 -21.51
C GLY A 102 -1.52 24.49 -20.59
N ASP A 103 -2.62 25.20 -20.35
CA ASP A 103 -2.59 26.48 -19.62
C ASP A 103 -2.46 26.32 -18.09
N ASN A 104 -2.77 25.14 -17.54
CA ASN A 104 -2.79 24.87 -16.10
C ASN A 104 -1.72 23.86 -15.67
N TRP A 105 -0.54 23.89 -16.29
CA TRP A 105 0.56 22.97 -15.94
C TRP A 105 1.28 23.31 -14.63
N LEU A 106 1.03 24.49 -14.07
CA LEU A 106 1.63 24.98 -12.82
C LEU A 106 0.59 25.70 -11.98
N SER A 107 0.50 25.33 -10.71
CA SER A 107 -0.34 26.02 -9.73
C SER A 107 0.52 26.67 -8.65
N ILE A 108 0.32 27.98 -8.41
CA ILE A 108 1.00 28.72 -7.33
C ILE A 108 0.01 28.83 -6.17
N ILE A 109 0.33 28.20 -5.04
CA ILE A 109 -0.52 28.17 -3.86
C ILE A 109 0.03 29.18 -2.84
N THR A 110 -0.74 30.21 -2.55
CA THR A 110 -0.39 31.27 -1.58
C THR A 110 -1.35 31.29 -0.41
N GLY A 111 -0.94 31.86 0.71
CA GLY A 111 -1.78 31.99 1.89
C GLY A 111 -0.95 32.10 3.18
N PRO A 112 -1.56 32.43 4.31
CA PRO A 112 -0.88 32.53 5.59
C PRO A 112 -0.34 31.19 6.06
N ASN A 113 0.56 31.19 7.03
CA ASN A 113 1.03 29.96 7.67
C ASN A 113 -0.12 29.24 8.37
N MET A 114 -0.07 27.93 8.44
CA MET A 114 -1.12 27.06 9.00
C MET A 114 -2.48 27.10 8.25
N ALA A 115 -2.55 27.69 7.04
CA ALA A 115 -3.78 27.73 6.22
C ALA A 115 -4.03 26.44 5.39
N GLY A 116 -3.28 25.37 5.63
CA GLY A 116 -3.50 24.10 4.93
C GLY A 116 -2.80 23.94 3.57
N LYS A 117 -1.92 24.87 3.16
CA LYS A 117 -1.18 24.80 1.89
C LYS A 117 -0.45 23.46 1.68
N SER A 118 0.34 23.07 2.67
CA SER A 118 1.08 21.80 2.63
C SER A 118 0.17 20.57 2.67
N THR A 119 -0.94 20.67 3.36
CA THR A 119 -2.00 19.64 3.40
C THR A 119 -2.60 19.44 2.02
N TYR A 120 -2.96 20.51 1.32
CA TYR A 120 -3.50 20.46 -0.03
C TYR A 120 -2.51 19.84 -1.03
N MET A 121 -1.25 20.24 -1.02
CA MET A 121 -0.22 19.65 -1.90
C MET A 121 -0.04 18.15 -1.65
N ARG A 122 0.00 17.74 -0.37
CA ARG A 122 0.09 16.32 0.00
C ARG A 122 -1.15 15.53 -0.40
N GLN A 123 -2.34 16.13 -0.26
CA GLN A 123 -3.61 15.54 -0.69
C GLN A 123 -3.56 15.16 -2.17
N VAL A 124 -3.17 16.08 -3.05
CA VAL A 124 -3.07 15.83 -4.49
C VAL A 124 -2.07 14.71 -4.79
N ALA A 125 -0.91 14.74 -4.15
CA ALA A 125 0.12 13.70 -4.32
C ALA A 125 -0.38 12.32 -3.85
N LEU A 126 -1.07 12.24 -2.71
CA LEU A 126 -1.60 10.99 -2.17
C LEU A 126 -2.74 10.43 -3.03
N ILE A 127 -3.66 11.28 -3.48
CA ILE A 127 -4.75 10.85 -4.38
C ILE A 127 -4.16 10.28 -5.68
N THR A 128 -3.16 10.95 -6.26
CA THR A 128 -2.47 10.49 -7.48
C THR A 128 -1.77 9.14 -7.24
N LEU A 129 -1.07 8.99 -6.12
CA LEU A 129 -0.42 7.74 -5.74
C LEU A 129 -1.42 6.61 -5.55
N MET A 130 -2.51 6.85 -4.80
CA MET A 130 -3.55 5.86 -4.54
C MET A 130 -4.21 5.39 -5.83
N ALA A 131 -4.55 6.32 -6.72
CA ALA A 131 -5.12 6.01 -8.02
C ALA A 131 -4.21 5.08 -8.84
N GLN A 132 -2.91 5.38 -8.92
CA GLN A 132 -1.95 4.57 -9.66
C GLN A 132 -1.63 3.21 -9.01
N CYS A 133 -1.86 3.09 -7.70
CA CYS A 133 -1.79 1.79 -7.02
C CYS A 133 -3.05 0.92 -7.24
N GLY A 134 -4.07 1.42 -7.93
CA GLY A 134 -5.33 0.72 -8.16
C GLY A 134 -6.32 0.81 -7.01
N SER A 135 -6.12 1.73 -6.07
CA SER A 135 -7.06 2.02 -4.99
C SER A 135 -8.12 3.01 -5.42
N PHE A 136 -9.28 2.99 -4.77
CA PHE A 136 -10.23 4.09 -4.78
C PHE A 136 -9.62 5.28 -4.03
N VAL A 137 -10.14 6.50 -4.29
CA VAL A 137 -9.54 7.74 -3.82
C VAL A 137 -10.54 8.62 -3.05
N PRO A 138 -10.08 9.40 -2.05
CA PRO A 138 -10.92 10.29 -1.26
C PRO A 138 -11.31 11.54 -2.07
N ALA A 139 -12.28 11.39 -2.95
CA ALA A 139 -12.82 12.46 -3.78
C ALA A 139 -14.26 12.14 -4.19
N GLU A 140 -14.99 13.13 -4.70
CA GLU A 140 -16.27 12.91 -5.39
C GLU A 140 -16.05 12.29 -6.75
N SER A 141 -15.07 12.81 -7.50
CA SER A 141 -14.59 12.22 -8.76
C SER A 141 -13.11 12.56 -8.97
N ALA A 142 -12.40 11.68 -9.68
CA ALA A 142 -10.99 11.90 -10.00
C ALA A 142 -10.66 11.33 -11.37
N ASN A 143 -10.06 12.15 -12.23
CA ASN A 143 -9.38 11.75 -13.45
C ASN A 143 -7.90 12.05 -13.30
N ILE A 144 -7.07 11.01 -13.34
CA ILE A 144 -5.65 11.09 -12.99
C ILE A 144 -4.82 10.58 -14.16
N VAL A 145 -4.01 11.47 -14.73
CA VAL A 145 -3.01 11.05 -15.72
C VAL A 145 -1.95 10.17 -15.05
N VAL A 146 -1.48 9.16 -15.77
CA VAL A 146 -0.32 8.37 -15.35
C VAL A 146 0.91 9.27 -15.27
N VAL A 147 1.55 9.32 -14.09
CA VAL A 147 2.78 10.06 -13.82
C VAL A 147 3.92 9.11 -13.50
N ASP A 148 5.11 9.41 -13.98
CA ASP A 148 6.31 8.58 -13.75
C ASP A 148 6.87 8.76 -12.34
N ASN A 149 6.73 9.96 -11.77
CA ASN A 149 7.32 10.32 -10.48
C ASN A 149 6.44 11.33 -9.74
N ILE A 150 6.45 11.25 -8.41
CA ILE A 150 5.86 12.22 -7.50
C ILE A 150 6.98 12.74 -6.59
N PHE A 151 7.28 14.04 -6.67
CA PHE A 151 8.29 14.67 -5.84
C PHE A 151 7.61 15.61 -4.86
N THR A 152 7.89 15.46 -3.58
CA THR A 152 7.42 16.38 -2.54
C THR A 152 8.61 16.92 -1.76
N ARG A 153 8.65 18.23 -1.53
CA ARG A 153 9.57 18.84 -0.57
C ARG A 153 8.78 19.18 0.69
N VAL A 154 8.99 18.41 1.73
CA VAL A 154 8.48 18.75 3.06
C VAL A 154 9.55 19.60 3.72
N GLY A 155 9.31 20.90 3.80
CA GLY A 155 10.23 21.83 4.45
C GLY A 155 10.25 21.57 5.97
N ALA A 156 11.43 21.65 6.57
CA ALA A 156 11.62 21.52 8.02
C ALA A 156 11.25 22.80 8.80
N SER A 157 10.49 23.71 8.21
CA SER A 157 10.10 24.98 8.84
C SER A 157 8.85 25.54 8.16
N ASP A 158 7.71 25.14 8.65
CA ASP A 158 6.45 25.88 8.61
C ASP A 158 5.97 26.13 10.03
#